data_444e767c2a4930999fd2a9e323c7c446
#
_entry.id   444e767c2a4930999fd2a9e323c7c446
#
_cell.length_a   1.000
_cell.length_b   1.000
_cell.length_c   1.000
_cell.angle_alpha   90.00
_cell.angle_beta   90.00
_cell.angle_gamma   90.00
#
_symmetry.space_group_name_H-M   'P 1'
#
loop_
_entity.id
_entity.type
_entity.pdbx_description
1 polymer ?
#
loop_
_entity_poly.entity_id
_entity_poly.type
_entity_poly.pdbx_seq_one_letter_code
_entity_poly.pdbx_strand_id
1 'polypeptide(L)'
;MKKLMIYGLASAIALAGCQTTNPYTGEQQTSKATWGAGIGALTGAAIGALTNTNSGKQAARNAMIGAGIGALAGGGVGYYMDQQDAELRQQLQATGVSVTRGPGGEVILNMPSDITFDLDKADVKAAFYPVLNSVAKVLKHYDKTIVSVDGYTDTSGSAEHNMQLSQMRAQSVASYLQGQGVQPQRFSIRGWGETNLAVPTGDNVKNASNRRVTITLTPLTA
;
A
#
# COMPACT_ATOMS: atom_id res chain seq x y z
N MET A 1 6.62 8.02 -63.69
CA MET A 1 7.25 8.07 -62.34
C MET A 1 6.30 8.85 -61.43
N LYS A 2 5.39 8.16 -60.75
CA LYS A 2 4.45 8.78 -59.80
C LYS A 2 4.93 8.45 -58.36
N LYS A 3 5.38 9.49 -57.65
CA LYS A 3 5.75 9.38 -56.23
C LYS A 3 4.47 9.33 -55.39
N LEU A 4 4.22 8.20 -54.76
CA LEU A 4 3.16 8.04 -53.78
C LEU A 4 3.67 8.61 -52.43
N MET A 5 3.14 9.74 -52.00
CA MET A 5 3.33 10.23 -50.63
C MET A 5 2.39 9.47 -49.71
N ILE A 6 2.97 8.66 -48.81
CA ILE A 6 2.25 8.02 -47.72
C ILE A 6 2.19 9.03 -46.58
N TYR A 7 1.04 9.67 -46.38
CA TYR A 7 0.77 10.43 -45.18
C TYR A 7 0.52 9.45 -44.02
N GLY A 8 1.47 9.35 -43.11
CA GLY A 8 1.30 8.65 -41.87
C GLY A 8 0.32 9.39 -40.96
N LEU A 9 -0.88 8.86 -40.80
CA LEU A 9 -1.86 9.32 -39.84
C LEU A 9 -1.40 8.84 -38.43
N ALA A 10 -0.70 9.70 -37.72
CA ALA A 10 -0.45 9.50 -36.30
C ALA A 10 -1.75 9.72 -35.54
N SER A 11 -2.52 8.65 -35.35
CA SER A 11 -3.66 8.66 -34.45
C SER A 11 -3.16 8.80 -33.00
N ALA A 12 -3.14 10.01 -32.47
CA ALA A 12 -3.01 10.27 -31.04
C ALA A 12 -4.27 9.70 -30.38
N ILE A 13 -4.18 8.47 -29.86
CA ILE A 13 -5.17 7.93 -28.97
C ILE A 13 -5.06 8.75 -27.67
N ALA A 14 -5.93 9.73 -27.53
CA ALA A 14 -6.13 10.41 -26.25
C ALA A 14 -6.65 9.35 -25.28
N LEU A 15 -5.78 8.83 -24.42
CA LEU A 15 -6.16 8.08 -23.25
C LEU A 15 -6.97 9.03 -22.37
N ALA A 16 -8.30 9.02 -22.55
CA ALA A 16 -9.22 9.56 -21.57
C ALA A 16 -9.04 8.72 -20.30
N GLY A 17 -8.04 9.08 -19.49
CA GLY A 17 -7.76 8.42 -18.23
C GLY A 17 -8.99 8.55 -17.35
N CYS A 18 -9.46 7.44 -16.80
CA CYS A 18 -10.46 7.48 -15.74
C CYS A 18 -9.93 8.37 -14.62
N GLN A 19 -10.50 9.53 -14.47
CA GLN A 19 -10.18 10.45 -13.39
C GLN A 19 -11.05 10.08 -12.20
N THR A 20 -10.42 9.94 -11.04
CA THR A 20 -11.11 9.78 -9.78
C THR A 20 -11.04 11.09 -9.01
N THR A 21 -12.15 11.50 -8.42
CA THR A 21 -12.21 12.70 -7.58
C THR A 21 -11.66 12.36 -6.20
N ASN A 22 -10.73 13.15 -5.72
CA ASN A 22 -10.25 13.03 -4.33
C ASN A 22 -11.42 13.35 -3.39
N PRO A 23 -11.86 12.42 -2.53
CA PRO A 23 -13.03 12.61 -1.68
C PRO A 23 -12.84 13.72 -0.61
N TYR A 24 -11.60 14.19 -0.41
CA TYR A 24 -11.29 15.23 0.59
C TYR A 24 -11.06 16.62 0.01
N THR A 25 -10.47 16.72 -1.19
CA THR A 25 -10.15 18.00 -1.82
C THR A 25 -11.07 18.33 -2.97
N GLY A 26 -11.85 17.38 -3.47
CA GLY A 26 -12.67 17.54 -4.67
C GLY A 26 -11.88 17.64 -5.97
N GLU A 27 -10.55 17.55 -5.92
CA GLU A 27 -9.70 17.63 -7.09
C GLU A 27 -9.72 16.32 -7.90
N GLN A 28 -9.72 16.46 -9.22
CA GLN A 28 -9.59 15.31 -10.11
C GLN A 28 -8.14 14.86 -10.17
N GLN A 29 -7.91 13.59 -9.86
CA GLN A 29 -6.59 12.97 -9.96
C GLN A 29 -6.64 11.72 -10.84
N THR A 30 -5.51 11.43 -11.50
CA THR A 30 -5.40 10.21 -12.31
C THR A 30 -5.47 8.99 -11.41
N SER A 31 -6.38 8.08 -11.70
CA SER A 31 -6.53 6.82 -10.95
C SER A 31 -5.23 6.02 -10.93
N LYS A 32 -4.91 5.40 -9.79
CA LYS A 32 -3.78 4.46 -9.70
C LYS A 32 -3.98 3.23 -10.59
N ALA A 33 -5.22 2.88 -10.88
CA ALA A 33 -5.56 1.85 -11.87
C ALA A 33 -5.02 2.22 -13.27
N THR A 34 -5.14 3.49 -13.67
CA THR A 34 -4.61 3.97 -14.97
C THR A 34 -3.09 3.89 -15.00
N TRP A 35 -2.41 4.27 -13.91
CA TRP A 35 -0.96 4.11 -13.79
C TRP A 35 -0.54 2.65 -13.79
N GLY A 36 -1.22 1.79 -13.02
CA GLY A 36 -0.96 0.35 -12.96
C GLY A 36 -1.15 -0.32 -14.32
N ALA A 37 -2.22 0.03 -15.06
CA ALA A 37 -2.46 -0.47 -16.41
C ALA A 37 -1.37 -0.05 -17.39
N GLY A 38 -0.90 1.22 -17.31
CA GLY A 38 0.18 1.73 -18.16
C GLY A 38 1.50 1.00 -17.91
N ILE A 39 1.91 0.87 -16.66
CA ILE A 39 3.15 0.17 -16.27
C ILE A 39 3.04 -1.32 -16.60
N GLY A 40 1.92 -1.95 -16.28
CA GLY A 40 1.69 -3.37 -16.56
C GLY A 40 1.71 -3.67 -18.05
N ALA A 41 1.14 -2.80 -18.90
CA ALA A 41 1.18 -2.94 -20.36
C ALA A 41 2.61 -2.88 -20.88
N LEU A 42 3.42 -1.94 -20.42
CA LEU A 42 4.83 -1.81 -20.84
C LEU A 42 5.66 -3.02 -20.41
N THR A 43 5.50 -3.48 -19.16
CA THR A 43 6.23 -4.64 -18.62
C THR A 43 5.80 -5.93 -19.34
N GLY A 44 4.49 -6.13 -19.52
CA GLY A 44 3.95 -7.29 -20.20
C GLY A 44 4.36 -7.34 -21.69
N ALA A 45 4.40 -6.19 -22.37
CA ALA A 45 4.89 -6.10 -23.75
C ALA A 45 6.37 -6.49 -23.86
N ALA A 46 7.21 -6.04 -22.92
CA ALA A 46 8.63 -6.39 -22.90
C ALA A 46 8.84 -7.90 -22.68
N ILE A 47 8.13 -8.50 -21.72
CA ILE A 47 8.20 -9.95 -21.48
C ILE A 47 7.67 -10.73 -22.69
N GLY A 48 6.52 -10.33 -23.26
CA GLY A 48 5.94 -10.97 -24.43
C GLY A 48 6.84 -10.93 -25.66
N ALA A 49 7.58 -9.83 -25.85
CA ALA A 49 8.54 -9.71 -26.95
C ALA A 49 9.78 -10.62 -26.77
N LEU A 50 10.21 -10.84 -25.53
CA LEU A 50 11.40 -11.65 -25.20
C LEU A 50 11.14 -13.18 -25.26
N THR A 51 9.88 -13.61 -25.19
CA THR A 51 9.53 -15.06 -25.13
C THR A 51 9.60 -15.77 -26.48
N ASN A 52 9.68 -15.04 -27.61
CA ASN A 52 9.83 -15.69 -28.92
C ASN A 52 10.58 -14.78 -29.90
N THR A 53 11.82 -15.15 -30.21
CA THR A 53 12.72 -14.41 -31.10
C THR A 53 12.74 -14.93 -32.54
N ASN A 54 12.01 -16.02 -32.87
CA ASN A 54 12.15 -16.70 -34.17
C ASN A 54 11.40 -16.05 -35.32
N SER A 55 10.46 -15.13 -35.06
CA SER A 55 9.85 -14.30 -36.14
C SER A 55 9.29 -13.00 -35.58
N GLY A 56 9.59 -11.89 -36.28
CA GLY A 56 9.13 -10.56 -35.83
C GLY A 56 7.61 -10.43 -35.72
N LYS A 57 6.81 -11.18 -36.49
CA LYS A 57 5.35 -11.20 -36.40
C LYS A 57 4.85 -11.89 -35.12
N GLN A 58 5.51 -12.97 -34.71
CA GLN A 58 5.17 -13.67 -33.47
C GLN A 58 5.62 -12.87 -32.24
N ALA A 59 6.79 -12.25 -32.28
CA ALA A 59 7.26 -11.36 -31.22
C ALA A 59 6.30 -10.18 -31.02
N ALA A 60 5.85 -9.54 -32.10
CA ALA A 60 4.87 -8.46 -32.04
C ALA A 60 3.52 -8.92 -31.46
N ARG A 61 3.03 -10.10 -31.87
CA ARG A 61 1.80 -10.69 -31.33
C ARG A 61 1.93 -11.02 -29.84
N ASN A 62 3.04 -11.63 -29.43
CA ASN A 62 3.28 -11.96 -28.03
C ASN A 62 3.45 -10.70 -27.17
N ALA A 63 4.08 -9.63 -27.69
CA ALA A 63 4.16 -8.35 -27.04
C ALA A 63 2.76 -7.71 -26.83
N MET A 64 1.89 -7.80 -27.83
CA MET A 64 0.51 -7.31 -27.71
C MET A 64 -0.31 -8.10 -26.68
N ILE A 65 -0.18 -9.43 -26.66
CA ILE A 65 -0.85 -10.29 -25.67
C ILE A 65 -0.29 -9.99 -24.29
N GLY A 66 1.05 -9.91 -24.13
CA GLY A 66 1.69 -9.59 -22.87
C GLY A 66 1.30 -8.20 -22.36
N ALA A 67 1.24 -7.20 -23.22
CA ALA A 67 0.78 -5.85 -22.86
C ALA A 67 -0.67 -5.85 -22.40
N GLY A 68 -1.55 -6.60 -23.07
CA GLY A 68 -2.95 -6.73 -22.68
C GLY A 68 -3.11 -7.37 -21.30
N ILE A 69 -2.43 -8.49 -21.06
CA ILE A 69 -2.47 -9.19 -19.77
C ILE A 69 -1.87 -8.32 -18.64
N GLY A 70 -0.71 -7.71 -18.89
CA GLY A 70 -0.04 -6.85 -17.92
C GLY A 70 -0.85 -5.61 -17.58
N ALA A 71 -1.52 -5.00 -18.56
CA ALA A 71 -2.40 -3.85 -18.33
C ALA A 71 -3.62 -4.20 -17.47
N LEU A 72 -4.24 -5.36 -17.73
CA LEU A 72 -5.38 -5.83 -16.95
C LEU A 72 -4.98 -6.18 -15.52
N ALA A 73 -3.88 -6.91 -15.33
CA ALA A 73 -3.38 -7.26 -14.01
C ALA A 73 -2.97 -6.01 -13.21
N GLY A 74 -2.18 -5.11 -13.80
CA GLY A 74 -1.74 -3.88 -13.15
C GLY A 74 -2.90 -2.93 -12.87
N GLY A 75 -3.82 -2.76 -13.81
CA GLY A 75 -5.02 -1.94 -13.62
C GLY A 75 -5.96 -2.49 -12.55
N GLY A 76 -6.15 -3.80 -12.51
CA GLY A 76 -6.97 -4.47 -11.49
C GLY A 76 -6.42 -4.29 -10.08
N VAL A 77 -5.13 -4.48 -9.89
CA VAL A 77 -4.46 -4.27 -8.59
C VAL A 77 -4.53 -2.80 -8.18
N GLY A 78 -4.23 -1.86 -9.10
CA GLY A 78 -4.31 -0.43 -8.82
C GLY A 78 -5.70 -0.02 -8.37
N TYR A 79 -6.75 -0.42 -9.08
CA TYR A 79 -8.13 -0.13 -8.71
C TYR A 79 -8.50 -0.67 -7.33
N TYR A 80 -8.14 -1.94 -7.06
CA TYR A 80 -8.38 -2.58 -5.77
C TYR A 80 -7.74 -1.80 -4.61
N MET A 81 -6.48 -1.40 -4.77
CA MET A 81 -5.76 -0.61 -3.77
C MET A 81 -6.33 0.82 -3.64
N ASP A 82 -6.82 1.43 -4.73
CA ASP A 82 -7.45 2.75 -4.69
C ASP A 82 -8.77 2.71 -3.89
N GLN A 83 -9.58 1.67 -4.07
CA GLN A 83 -10.81 1.49 -3.30
C GLN A 83 -10.54 1.23 -1.82
N GLN A 84 -9.56 0.37 -1.51
CA GLN A 84 -9.16 0.09 -0.13
C GLN A 84 -8.63 1.35 0.57
N ASP A 85 -7.79 2.14 -0.10
CA ASP A 85 -7.28 3.42 0.41
C ASP A 85 -8.39 4.42 0.69
N ALA A 86 -9.33 4.58 -0.26
CA ALA A 86 -10.45 5.50 -0.11
C ALA A 86 -11.34 5.13 1.08
N GLU A 87 -11.67 3.84 1.22
CA GLU A 87 -12.49 3.37 2.34
C GLU A 87 -11.77 3.53 3.68
N LEU A 88 -10.47 3.22 3.76
CA LEU A 88 -9.68 3.44 4.97
C LEU A 88 -9.63 4.92 5.36
N ARG A 89 -9.40 5.83 4.42
CA ARG A 89 -9.42 7.27 4.69
C ARG A 89 -10.77 7.73 5.21
N GLN A 90 -11.84 7.25 4.63
CA GLN A 90 -13.20 7.58 5.07
C GLN A 90 -13.47 7.07 6.49
N GLN A 91 -13.11 5.81 6.79
CA GLN A 91 -13.36 5.19 8.10
C GLN A 91 -12.47 5.75 9.20
N LEU A 92 -11.26 6.23 8.87
CA LEU A 92 -10.26 6.68 9.83
C LEU A 92 -10.17 8.22 9.95
N GLN A 93 -11.06 8.96 9.28
CA GLN A 93 -11.10 10.40 9.39
C GLN A 93 -11.29 10.84 10.84
N ALA A 94 -10.51 11.82 11.29
CA ALA A 94 -10.53 12.38 12.65
C ALA A 94 -10.18 11.39 13.79
N THR A 95 -9.66 10.19 13.50
CA THR A 95 -9.25 9.21 14.52
C THR A 95 -7.82 9.41 15.03
N GLY A 96 -7.04 10.28 14.40
CA GLY A 96 -5.62 10.45 14.67
C GLY A 96 -4.71 9.45 13.93
N VAL A 97 -5.29 8.51 13.17
CA VAL A 97 -4.55 7.59 12.28
C VAL A 97 -4.36 8.25 10.91
N SER A 98 -3.14 8.34 10.44
CA SER A 98 -2.88 8.82 9.08
C SER A 98 -2.81 7.67 8.08
N VAL A 99 -3.39 7.88 6.90
CA VAL A 99 -3.37 6.92 5.78
C VAL A 99 -2.57 7.54 4.64
N THR A 100 -1.47 6.89 4.26
CA THR A 100 -0.57 7.35 3.20
C THR A 100 -0.31 6.24 2.17
N ARG A 101 0.24 6.61 1.02
CA ARG A 101 0.67 5.66 -0.01
C ARG A 101 2.18 5.53 -0.01
N GLY A 102 2.66 4.29 -0.05
CA GLY A 102 4.04 3.97 -0.31
C GLY A 102 4.39 4.03 -1.80
N PRO A 103 5.70 4.06 -2.13
CA PRO A 103 6.18 4.18 -3.52
C PRO A 103 5.81 2.98 -4.41
N GLY A 104 5.60 1.80 -3.84
CA GLY A 104 5.12 0.59 -4.54
C GLY A 104 3.59 0.47 -4.63
N GLY A 105 2.85 1.50 -4.20
CA GLY A 105 1.39 1.51 -4.20
C GLY A 105 0.76 0.90 -2.95
N GLU A 106 1.55 0.54 -1.94
CA GLU A 106 1.09 0.05 -0.65
C GLU A 106 0.27 1.14 0.07
N VAL A 107 -0.70 0.73 0.87
CA VAL A 107 -1.40 1.61 1.79
C VAL A 107 -0.79 1.48 3.18
N ILE A 108 -0.36 2.58 3.76
CA ILE A 108 0.31 2.64 5.06
C ILE A 108 -0.57 3.41 6.04
N LEU A 109 -1.00 2.74 7.10
CA LEU A 109 -1.67 3.35 8.23
C LEU A 109 -0.63 3.62 9.31
N ASN A 110 -0.50 4.86 9.74
CA ASN A 110 0.37 5.22 10.87
C ASN A 110 -0.48 5.53 12.10
N MET A 111 -0.29 4.74 13.14
CA MET A 111 -0.99 4.84 14.42
C MET A 111 -0.02 5.34 15.49
N PRO A 112 -0.12 6.60 15.93
CA PRO A 112 0.70 7.11 17.02
C PRO A 112 0.48 6.29 18.30
N SER A 113 1.58 5.90 18.98
CA SER A 113 1.48 5.08 20.20
C SER A 113 0.73 5.80 21.31
N ASP A 114 0.79 7.11 21.38
CA ASP A 114 0.18 7.89 22.47
C ASP A 114 -1.35 7.79 22.50
N ILE A 115 -2.00 7.59 21.34
CA ILE A 115 -3.45 7.34 21.26
C ILE A 115 -3.79 5.85 21.34
N THR A 116 -2.83 4.97 21.02
CA THR A 116 -3.05 3.52 20.91
C THR A 116 -2.75 2.79 22.22
N PHE A 117 -1.73 3.20 22.98
CA PHE A 117 -1.23 2.54 24.18
C PHE A 117 -1.00 3.52 25.32
N ASP A 118 -1.00 3.03 26.56
CA ASP A 118 -0.47 3.77 27.70
C ASP A 118 1.07 3.77 27.69
N LEU A 119 1.65 4.69 28.46
CA LEU A 119 3.10 4.80 28.57
C LEU A 119 3.70 3.45 29.00
N ASP A 120 4.70 3.00 28.27
CA ASP A 120 5.43 1.75 28.52
C ASP A 120 4.55 0.48 28.57
N LYS A 121 3.34 0.54 27.97
CA LYS A 121 2.44 -0.61 27.84
C LYS A 121 2.27 -1.03 26.40
N ALA A 122 1.87 -2.29 26.22
CA ALA A 122 1.54 -2.89 24.93
C ALA A 122 0.04 -3.22 24.78
N ASP A 123 -0.74 -3.06 25.85
CA ASP A 123 -2.18 -3.27 25.81
C ASP A 123 -2.86 -2.10 25.07
N VAL A 124 -3.69 -2.42 24.09
CA VAL A 124 -4.43 -1.41 23.32
C VAL A 124 -5.45 -0.73 24.22
N LYS A 125 -5.45 0.60 24.22
CA LYS A 125 -6.44 1.39 24.97
C LYS A 125 -7.86 1.07 24.54
N ALA A 126 -8.79 1.00 25.48
CA ALA A 126 -10.21 0.75 25.19
C ALA A 126 -10.80 1.76 24.19
N ALA A 127 -10.39 3.03 24.28
CA ALA A 127 -10.82 4.10 23.37
C ALA A 127 -10.34 3.89 21.92
N PHE A 128 -9.34 3.03 21.67
CA PHE A 128 -8.81 2.79 20.34
C PHE A 128 -9.45 1.58 19.65
N TYR A 129 -10.17 0.72 20.34
CA TYR A 129 -10.87 -0.42 19.74
C TYR A 129 -11.85 -0.05 18.61
N PRO A 130 -12.66 1.03 18.69
CA PRO A 130 -13.52 1.43 17.58
C PRO A 130 -12.73 1.70 16.29
N VAL A 131 -11.53 2.29 16.41
CA VAL A 131 -10.62 2.54 15.28
C VAL A 131 -10.15 1.22 14.68
N LEU A 132 -9.67 0.28 15.51
CA LEU A 132 -9.24 -1.04 15.03
C LEU A 132 -10.40 -1.85 14.45
N ASN A 133 -11.63 -1.69 14.94
CA ASN A 133 -12.82 -2.31 14.35
C ASN A 133 -13.09 -1.79 12.93
N SER A 134 -12.94 -0.48 12.71
CA SER A 134 -13.03 0.11 11.38
C SER A 134 -11.95 -0.44 10.43
N VAL A 135 -10.71 -0.54 10.90
CA VAL A 135 -9.63 -1.17 10.15
C VAL A 135 -9.95 -2.62 9.83
N ALA A 136 -10.38 -3.42 10.82
CA ALA A 136 -10.71 -4.83 10.62
C ALA A 136 -11.84 -5.02 9.59
N LYS A 137 -12.86 -4.15 9.61
CA LYS A 137 -13.96 -4.20 8.63
C LYS A 137 -13.43 -4.05 7.20
N VAL A 138 -12.56 -3.07 6.95
CA VAL A 138 -11.95 -2.84 5.63
C VAL A 138 -11.04 -4.01 5.25
N LEU A 139 -10.19 -4.50 6.17
CA LEU A 139 -9.29 -5.62 5.91
C LEU A 139 -10.02 -6.94 5.61
N LYS A 140 -11.22 -7.15 6.15
CA LYS A 140 -12.05 -8.31 5.82
C LYS A 140 -12.71 -8.17 4.44
N HIS A 141 -13.11 -6.96 4.07
CA HIS A 141 -13.68 -6.69 2.75
C HIS A 141 -12.61 -6.80 1.64
N TYR A 142 -11.43 -6.25 1.90
CA TYR A 142 -10.28 -6.30 1.00
C TYR A 142 -9.29 -7.37 1.47
N ASP A 143 -9.55 -8.62 1.12
CA ASP A 143 -8.82 -9.79 1.62
C ASP A 143 -7.53 -10.13 0.85
N LYS A 144 -7.27 -9.48 -0.30
CA LYS A 144 -6.14 -9.78 -1.20
C LYS A 144 -4.93 -8.89 -0.95
N THR A 145 -4.61 -8.64 0.32
CA THR A 145 -3.40 -7.91 0.73
C THR A 145 -2.70 -8.64 1.88
N ILE A 146 -1.37 -8.56 1.90
CA ILE A 146 -0.57 -8.85 3.09
C ILE A 146 -0.72 -7.69 4.05
N VAL A 147 -0.79 -7.99 5.33
CA VAL A 147 -0.95 -7.04 6.43
C VAL A 147 0.32 -7.07 7.27
N SER A 148 1.27 -6.18 6.99
CA SER A 148 2.47 -6.03 7.82
C SER A 148 2.18 -5.08 8.97
N VAL A 149 2.37 -5.56 10.21
CA VAL A 149 2.19 -4.77 11.43
C VAL A 149 3.56 -4.57 12.06
N ASP A 150 4.04 -3.34 12.05
CA ASP A 150 5.37 -2.98 12.47
C ASP A 150 5.32 -1.99 13.65
N GLY A 151 5.97 -2.34 14.76
CA GLY A 151 6.06 -1.50 15.96
C GLY A 151 7.39 -0.77 16.07
N TYR A 152 7.35 0.47 16.57
CA TYR A 152 8.53 1.32 16.74
C TYR A 152 8.47 2.07 18.07
N THR A 153 9.63 2.40 18.61
CA THR A 153 9.81 3.25 19.79
C THR A 153 10.61 4.51 19.44
N ASP A 154 10.71 5.42 20.36
CA ASP A 154 11.78 6.42 20.35
C ASP A 154 13.08 5.84 20.96
N THR A 155 14.13 6.64 21.05
CA THR A 155 15.44 6.23 21.57
C THR A 155 15.54 6.35 23.09
N SER A 156 14.45 6.57 23.81
CA SER A 156 14.48 6.62 25.27
C SER A 156 14.41 5.22 25.87
N GLY A 157 15.31 4.92 26.80
CA GLY A 157 15.42 3.59 27.42
C GLY A 157 16.51 2.73 26.77
N SER A 158 16.52 1.43 27.08
CA SER A 158 17.47 0.51 26.46
C SER A 158 16.94 -0.04 25.13
N ALA A 159 17.87 -0.26 24.18
CA ALA A 159 17.52 -0.83 22.88
C ALA A 159 16.83 -2.21 22.99
N GLU A 160 17.24 -3.02 23.97
CA GLU A 160 16.62 -4.32 24.25
C GLU A 160 15.15 -4.17 24.69
N HIS A 161 14.90 -3.27 25.65
CA HIS A 161 13.53 -2.96 26.12
C HIS A 161 12.68 -2.42 24.96
N ASN A 162 13.20 -1.49 24.19
CA ASN A 162 12.53 -0.90 23.05
C ASN A 162 12.20 -1.94 21.98
N MET A 163 13.07 -2.90 21.72
CA MET A 163 12.82 -4.00 20.80
C MET A 163 11.65 -4.88 21.29
N GLN A 164 11.67 -5.27 22.56
CA GLN A 164 10.60 -6.08 23.14
C GLN A 164 9.27 -5.34 23.16
N LEU A 165 9.25 -4.07 23.61
CA LEU A 165 8.05 -3.25 23.68
C LEU A 165 7.40 -3.05 22.31
N SER A 166 8.21 -2.75 21.29
CA SER A 166 7.72 -2.59 19.93
C SER A 166 7.12 -3.87 19.34
N GLN A 167 7.77 -5.02 19.62
CA GLN A 167 7.26 -6.34 19.20
C GLN A 167 5.92 -6.66 19.88
N MET A 168 5.81 -6.43 21.19
CA MET A 168 4.56 -6.65 21.93
C MET A 168 3.43 -5.75 21.42
N ARG A 169 3.69 -4.48 21.13
CA ARG A 169 2.70 -3.54 20.58
C ARG A 169 2.20 -3.98 19.20
N ALA A 170 3.10 -4.36 18.30
CA ALA A 170 2.73 -4.89 17.00
C ALA A 170 1.87 -6.17 17.14
N GLN A 171 2.25 -7.06 18.06
CA GLN A 171 1.51 -8.29 18.33
C GLN A 171 0.11 -8.01 18.90
N SER A 172 -0.06 -7.05 19.80
CA SER A 172 -1.36 -6.70 20.39
C SER A 172 -2.34 -6.18 19.33
N VAL A 173 -1.87 -5.29 18.42
CA VAL A 173 -2.68 -4.80 17.30
C VAL A 173 -3.06 -5.95 16.37
N ALA A 174 -2.10 -6.77 15.95
CA ALA A 174 -2.34 -7.90 15.06
C ALA A 174 -3.30 -8.92 15.67
N SER A 175 -3.10 -9.29 16.94
CA SER A 175 -3.98 -10.24 17.65
C SER A 175 -5.41 -9.72 17.74
N TYR A 176 -5.59 -8.43 18.00
CA TYR A 176 -6.93 -7.83 17.98
C TYR A 176 -7.60 -7.94 16.60
N LEU A 177 -6.90 -7.56 15.53
CA LEU A 177 -7.43 -7.64 14.17
C LEU A 177 -7.77 -9.09 13.76
N GLN A 178 -6.93 -10.06 14.16
CA GLN A 178 -7.20 -11.49 13.96
C GLN A 178 -8.45 -11.93 14.73
N GLY A 179 -8.61 -11.48 15.97
CA GLY A 179 -9.81 -11.71 16.79
C GLY A 179 -11.08 -11.12 16.18
N GLN A 180 -10.96 -10.05 15.37
CA GLN A 180 -12.06 -9.48 14.59
C GLN A 180 -12.32 -10.24 13.27
N GLY A 181 -11.63 -11.34 12.99
CA GLY A 181 -11.83 -12.22 11.85
C GLY A 181 -11.01 -11.87 10.60
N VAL A 182 -9.94 -11.06 10.74
CA VAL A 182 -8.95 -10.94 9.66
C VAL A 182 -8.07 -12.19 9.64
N GLN A 183 -7.89 -12.78 8.47
CA GLN A 183 -7.19 -14.07 8.30
C GLN A 183 -5.75 -14.03 8.84
N PRO A 184 -5.35 -14.90 9.78
CA PRO A 184 -4.01 -14.90 10.39
C PRO A 184 -2.86 -15.06 9.39
N GLN A 185 -3.07 -15.83 8.31
CA GLN A 185 -2.06 -16.08 7.26
C GLN A 185 -1.62 -14.83 6.50
N ARG A 186 -2.40 -13.76 6.57
CA ARG A 186 -2.10 -12.48 5.92
C ARG A 186 -1.10 -11.64 6.71
N PHE A 187 -0.86 -11.95 7.99
CA PHE A 187 -0.07 -11.11 8.87
C PHE A 187 1.43 -11.38 8.80
N SER A 188 2.21 -10.29 8.75
CA SER A 188 3.62 -10.24 9.10
C SER A 188 3.77 -9.27 10.27
N ILE A 189 4.34 -9.72 11.38
CA ILE A 189 4.36 -8.95 12.64
C ILE A 189 5.80 -8.75 13.07
N ARG A 190 6.23 -7.50 13.29
CA ARG A 190 7.62 -7.18 13.61
C ARG A 190 7.75 -5.99 14.55
N GLY A 191 8.62 -6.12 15.56
CA GLY A 191 9.15 -5.00 16.32
C GLY A 191 10.47 -4.52 15.71
N TRP A 192 10.65 -3.22 15.64
CA TRP A 192 11.85 -2.57 15.16
C TRP A 192 12.59 -1.81 16.27
N GLY A 193 11.99 -1.72 17.47
CA GLY A 193 12.54 -0.93 18.56
C GLY A 193 12.76 0.51 18.15
N GLU A 194 13.93 1.02 18.46
CA GLU A 194 14.40 2.37 18.10
C GLU A 194 15.12 2.45 16.75
N THR A 195 15.16 1.35 15.99
CA THR A 195 15.67 1.38 14.62
C THR A 195 14.61 1.97 13.68
N ASN A 196 14.98 2.48 12.52
CA ASN A 196 14.05 3.06 11.54
C ASN A 196 13.17 4.21 12.12
N LEU A 197 13.82 5.17 12.73
CA LEU A 197 13.17 6.38 13.26
C LEU A 197 12.45 7.15 12.15
N ALA A 198 11.22 7.62 12.42
CA ALA A 198 10.50 8.52 11.51
C ALA A 198 11.13 9.92 11.50
N VAL A 199 11.64 10.34 12.66
CA VAL A 199 12.41 11.56 12.85
C VAL A 199 13.76 11.18 13.44
N PRO A 200 14.88 11.38 12.76
CA PRO A 200 16.21 11.11 13.30
C PRO A 200 16.46 11.88 14.60
N THR A 201 16.83 11.16 15.65
CA THR A 201 17.20 11.73 16.95
C THR A 201 18.49 11.09 17.44
N GLY A 202 19.17 11.73 18.36
CA GLY A 202 20.25 11.09 19.12
C GLY A 202 19.71 10.05 20.11
N ASP A 203 20.61 9.47 20.92
CA ASP A 203 20.26 8.50 21.96
C ASP A 203 19.52 9.15 23.12
N ASN A 204 18.67 8.36 23.80
CA ASN A 204 17.90 8.78 24.98
C ASN A 204 16.98 10.01 24.76
N VAL A 205 16.46 10.18 23.57
CA VAL A 205 15.53 11.27 23.20
C VAL A 205 14.11 10.77 23.11
N LYS A 206 13.20 11.36 23.89
CA LYS A 206 11.74 11.13 23.76
C LYS A 206 11.21 11.85 22.54
N ASN A 207 10.60 11.11 21.62
CA ASN A 207 9.98 11.67 20.42
C ASN A 207 8.68 10.94 20.06
N ALA A 208 7.55 11.64 20.17
CA ALA A 208 6.23 11.06 19.90
C ALA A 208 6.07 10.53 18.47
N SER A 209 6.69 11.19 17.48
CA SER A 209 6.61 10.76 16.06
C SER A 209 7.31 9.42 15.82
N ASN A 210 8.31 9.09 16.64
CA ASN A 210 9.01 7.81 16.53
C ASN A 210 8.21 6.67 17.19
N ARG A 211 7.48 6.96 18.25
CA ARG A 211 6.61 5.98 18.94
C ARG A 211 5.34 5.74 18.11
N ARG A 212 5.31 4.68 17.35
CA ARG A 212 4.18 4.36 16.47
C ARG A 212 4.05 2.86 16.23
N VAL A 213 2.88 2.45 15.76
CA VAL A 213 2.66 1.19 15.07
C VAL A 213 2.19 1.52 13.65
N THR A 214 2.74 0.87 12.66
CA THR A 214 2.26 1.00 11.27
C THR A 214 1.60 -0.29 10.80
N ILE A 215 0.54 -0.17 10.00
CA ILE A 215 -0.01 -1.28 9.23
C ILE A 215 0.23 -0.97 7.76
N THR A 216 1.04 -1.80 7.11
CA THR A 216 1.31 -1.69 5.67
C THR A 216 0.54 -2.78 4.93
N LEU A 217 -0.29 -2.36 3.97
CA LEU A 217 -1.09 -3.24 3.13
C LEU A 217 -0.43 -3.35 1.75
N THR A 218 0.13 -4.53 1.48
CA THR A 218 0.79 -4.84 0.21
C THR A 218 -0.10 -5.76 -0.61
N PRO A 219 -0.43 -5.44 -1.86
CA PRO A 219 -1.28 -6.30 -2.68
C PRO A 219 -0.62 -7.65 -2.93
N LEU A 220 -1.42 -8.71 -2.87
CA LEU A 220 -1.01 -10.02 -3.37
C LEU A 220 -1.00 -9.94 -4.90
N THR A 221 0.19 -9.85 -5.48
CA THR A 221 0.38 -10.03 -6.93
C THR A 221 0.53 -11.52 -7.21
N ALA A 222 -0.31 -12.05 -8.08
CA ALA A 222 -0.19 -13.42 -8.59
C ALA A 222 1.05 -13.54 -9.48
#